data_2f8bd2f20e9aa46dc9d58d64af62e386
#
_entry.id   2f8bd2f20e9aa46dc9d58d64af62e386
#
_cell.length_a   1.000
_cell.length_b   1.000
_cell.length_c   1.000
_cell.angle_alpha   90.00
_cell.angle_beta   90.00
_cell.angle_gamma   90.00
#
_symmetry.space_group_name_H-M   'P 1'
#
loop_
_entity.id
_entity.type
_entity.pdbx_description
1 polymer ?
#
loop_
_entity_poly.entity_id
_entity_poly.type
_entity_poly.pdbx_seq_one_letter_code
_entity_poly.pdbx_strand_id
1 'polypeptide(L)'
;MNRRRAWWVLALGSLVVTGPVWAVASTPESESVNAVEPAEGSAYDPIGRRDPFRPPHAAPATATGEPRTPLERYEIGQLKLVAIIYDTHEPRAVVEDDAGLGYIIKVGTSIGLNGGQVRAIERGQVLVEEDSVDFYGDRHPSSVVLQLRTSERGTR
;
A
#
# COMPACT_ATOMS: atom_id res chain seq x y z
N MET A 1 -9.27 -55.19 10.33
CA MET A 1 -9.66 -56.40 9.55
C MET A 1 -9.62 -56.00 8.06
N ASN A 2 -8.88 -56.82 7.32
CA ASN A 2 -8.84 -57.02 5.86
C ASN A 2 -8.22 -55.88 5.02
N ARG A 3 -6.96 -56.09 4.58
CA ARG A 3 -6.41 -56.99 3.55
C ARG A 3 -7.02 -56.71 2.17
N ARG A 4 -6.29 -56.46 1.13
CA ARG A 4 -5.23 -57.09 0.36
C ARG A 4 -4.98 -56.28 -0.91
N ARG A 5 -3.70 -56.08 -1.32
CA ARG A 5 -2.99 -56.80 -2.42
C ARG A 5 -3.61 -56.59 -3.80
N ALA A 6 -2.91 -56.27 -4.84
CA ALA A 6 -1.83 -56.91 -5.57
C ALA A 6 -1.31 -55.96 -6.64
N TRP A 7 -0.03 -55.73 -6.85
CA TRP A 7 0.82 -56.40 -7.82
C TRP A 7 0.26 -56.45 -9.23
N TRP A 8 0.91 -55.77 -10.15
CA TRP A 8 1.34 -56.35 -11.45
C TRP A 8 2.57 -55.61 -11.95
N VAL A 9 3.60 -56.39 -12.17
CA VAL A 9 4.91 -56.17 -12.74
C VAL A 9 4.81 -56.54 -14.21
N LEU A 10 5.78 -56.11 -15.05
CA LEU A 10 6.17 -56.48 -16.41
C LEU A 10 5.71 -55.48 -17.47
N ALA A 11 6.45 -55.11 -18.46
CA ALA A 11 7.69 -55.63 -19.00
C ALA A 11 8.27 -54.62 -20.00
N LEU A 12 9.55 -54.60 -20.08
CA LEU A 12 10.41 -54.45 -21.24
C LEU A 12 9.81 -53.93 -22.59
N GLY A 13 10.40 -52.86 -23.06
CA GLY A 13 10.32 -52.43 -24.48
C GLY A 13 11.45 -51.48 -24.79
N SER A 14 12.64 -52.02 -24.98
CA SER A 14 13.80 -51.40 -25.56
C SER A 14 13.53 -51.09 -27.02
N LEU A 15 13.38 -49.81 -27.40
CA LEU A 15 13.43 -49.38 -28.78
C LEU A 15 14.52 -48.31 -28.92
N VAL A 16 15.70 -48.78 -29.29
CA VAL A 16 16.79 -47.95 -29.74
C VAL A 16 16.46 -47.45 -31.14
N VAL A 17 16.06 -46.22 -31.26
CA VAL A 17 15.99 -45.54 -32.56
C VAL A 17 17.20 -44.65 -32.68
N THR A 18 18.19 -45.15 -33.39
CA THR A 18 19.32 -44.35 -33.90
C THR A 18 18.84 -43.51 -35.08
N GLY A 19 18.53 -42.25 -34.84
CA GLY A 19 18.29 -41.25 -35.88
C GLY A 19 19.53 -40.42 -36.12
N PRO A 20 19.84 -40.03 -37.35
CA PRO A 20 21.05 -39.29 -37.67
C PRO A 20 20.99 -37.87 -37.10
N VAL A 21 22.04 -37.54 -36.39
CA VAL A 21 22.30 -36.17 -35.90
C VAL A 21 22.59 -35.28 -37.10
N TRP A 22 21.65 -34.50 -37.51
CA TRP A 22 21.91 -33.40 -38.42
C TRP A 22 22.50 -32.25 -37.61
N ALA A 23 23.81 -32.13 -37.67
CA ALA A 23 24.49 -30.96 -37.17
C ALA A 23 24.17 -29.78 -38.10
N VAL A 24 23.15 -29.00 -37.77
CA VAL A 24 22.99 -27.66 -38.33
C VAL A 24 23.90 -26.76 -37.53
N ALA A 25 25.05 -26.51 -38.04
CA ALA A 25 25.94 -25.44 -37.61
C ALA A 25 25.27 -24.12 -38.04
N SER A 26 24.45 -23.55 -37.18
CA SER A 26 24.07 -22.14 -37.25
C SER A 26 25.20 -21.32 -36.70
N THR A 27 26.03 -20.82 -37.53
CA THR A 27 26.95 -19.73 -37.26
C THR A 27 26.07 -18.53 -36.80
N PRO A 28 26.24 -17.99 -35.59
CA PRO A 28 25.68 -16.69 -35.32
C PRO A 28 26.48 -15.67 -36.10
N GLU A 29 25.88 -15.17 -37.16
CA GLU A 29 26.28 -13.95 -37.84
C GLU A 29 26.28 -12.87 -36.78
N SER A 30 27.44 -12.48 -36.34
CA SER A 30 27.64 -11.32 -35.48
C SER A 30 27.30 -10.10 -36.32
N GLU A 31 26.01 -9.74 -36.28
CA GLU A 31 25.55 -8.43 -36.68
C GLU A 31 26.30 -7.41 -35.78
N SER A 32 27.32 -6.80 -36.36
CA SER A 32 28.01 -5.69 -35.74
C SER A 32 26.97 -4.57 -35.57
N VAL A 33 26.34 -4.54 -34.40
CA VAL A 33 25.69 -3.33 -33.93
C VAL A 33 26.74 -2.25 -33.95
N ASN A 34 26.63 -1.36 -34.92
CA ASN A 34 27.41 -0.13 -34.95
C ASN A 34 27.31 0.47 -33.56
N ALA A 35 28.38 0.32 -32.78
CA ALA A 35 28.57 1.11 -31.60
C ALA A 35 28.50 2.57 -32.08
N VAL A 36 27.41 3.22 -31.77
CA VAL A 36 27.32 4.68 -31.89
C VAL A 36 28.41 5.19 -30.98
N GLU A 37 29.47 5.62 -31.59
CA GLU A 37 30.57 6.30 -30.94
C GLU A 37 29.97 7.44 -30.12
N PRO A 38 30.12 7.47 -28.78
CA PRO A 38 29.57 8.58 -27.99
C PRO A 38 30.25 9.84 -28.50
N ALA A 39 29.47 10.77 -29.00
CA ALA A 39 29.97 12.08 -29.43
C ALA A 39 30.83 12.66 -28.29
N GLU A 40 32.11 12.78 -28.51
CA GLU A 40 33.03 13.45 -27.60
C GLU A 40 32.54 14.88 -27.40
N GLY A 41 31.93 15.14 -26.26
CA GLY A 41 31.51 16.53 -25.94
C GLY A 41 30.47 16.73 -24.88
N SER A 42 29.80 15.69 -24.41
CA SER A 42 28.77 15.86 -23.40
C SER A 42 28.75 14.74 -22.38
N ALA A 43 29.86 14.55 -21.68
CA ALA A 43 29.83 13.73 -20.48
C ALA A 43 28.99 14.47 -19.44
N TYR A 44 27.71 14.06 -19.30
CA TYR A 44 26.85 14.57 -18.24
C TYR A 44 27.46 14.17 -16.89
N ASP A 45 27.93 15.16 -16.15
CA ASP A 45 28.38 14.97 -14.77
C ASP A 45 27.23 15.23 -13.81
N PRO A 46 26.69 14.17 -13.19
CA PRO A 46 25.61 14.29 -12.22
C PRO A 46 26.08 14.73 -10.84
N ILE A 47 27.40 14.77 -10.59
CA ILE A 47 27.95 15.06 -9.27
C ILE A 47 27.66 16.53 -8.92
N GLY A 48 26.95 16.73 -7.82
CA GLY A 48 26.61 18.05 -7.31
C GLY A 48 25.43 18.73 -8.02
N ARG A 49 24.78 18.09 -9.00
CA ARG A 49 23.56 18.60 -9.62
C ARG A 49 22.35 18.03 -8.92
N ARG A 50 21.34 18.87 -8.75
CA ARG A 50 20.06 18.47 -8.18
C ARG A 50 19.34 17.55 -9.17
N ASP A 51 18.89 16.40 -8.68
CA ASP A 51 18.02 15.50 -9.43
C ASP A 51 16.72 16.23 -9.83
N PRO A 52 16.45 16.43 -11.13
CA PRO A 52 15.26 17.15 -11.58
C PRO A 52 13.95 16.43 -11.27
N PHE A 53 14.01 15.13 -10.99
CA PHE A 53 12.85 14.31 -10.62
C PHE A 53 12.64 14.22 -9.11
N ARG A 54 13.58 14.72 -8.32
CA ARG A 54 13.40 14.77 -6.88
C ARG A 54 12.54 15.98 -6.52
N PRO A 55 11.39 15.77 -5.86
CA PRO A 55 10.53 16.86 -5.42
C PRO A 55 11.34 17.91 -4.63
N PRO A 56 11.10 19.20 -4.87
CA PRO A 56 11.89 20.27 -4.24
C PRO A 56 11.90 20.22 -2.70
N HIS A 57 10.92 19.59 -2.08
CA HIS A 57 10.74 19.57 -0.63
C HIS A 57 10.30 18.20 -0.09
N ALA A 58 10.77 17.12 -0.69
CA ALA A 58 10.65 15.82 -0.04
C ALA A 58 11.62 15.70 1.15
N ALA A 59 11.51 16.64 2.10
CA ALA A 59 11.73 16.23 3.46
C ALA A 59 10.58 15.26 3.78
N PRO A 60 10.84 14.02 4.24
CA PRO A 60 9.77 13.26 4.83
C PRO A 60 9.15 14.19 5.88
N ALA A 61 7.85 14.39 5.81
CA ALA A 61 7.12 14.90 6.95
C ALA A 61 7.30 13.84 8.04
N THR A 62 8.45 13.87 8.69
CA THR A 62 8.62 13.21 9.95
C THR A 62 7.61 13.90 10.84
N ALA A 63 6.50 13.21 11.06
CA ALA A 63 5.62 13.53 12.16
C ALA A 63 6.54 13.72 13.36
N THR A 64 6.77 14.99 13.72
CA THR A 64 7.79 15.38 14.69
C THR A 64 7.20 15.07 16.06
N GLY A 65 7.34 13.82 16.48
CA GLY A 65 6.89 13.32 17.76
C GLY A 65 6.52 11.85 17.67
N GLU A 66 6.91 11.07 18.66
CA GLU A 66 6.34 9.74 18.83
C GLU A 66 4.82 9.86 18.95
N PRO A 67 4.06 8.99 18.28
CA PRO A 67 2.60 9.01 18.37
C PRO A 67 2.17 8.89 19.83
N ARG A 68 1.49 9.90 20.32
CA ARG A 68 1.05 9.98 21.73
C ARG A 68 -0.12 9.06 22.00
N THR A 69 -0.92 8.78 20.97
CA THR A 69 -2.08 7.91 21.07
C THR A 69 -1.98 6.77 20.04
N PRO A 70 -2.59 5.61 20.32
CA PRO A 70 -2.64 4.53 19.36
C PRO A 70 -3.24 4.96 18.00
N LEU A 71 -4.20 5.88 18.01
CA LEU A 71 -4.89 6.37 16.81
C LEU A 71 -4.01 7.25 15.90
N GLU A 72 -2.92 7.81 16.40
CA GLU A 72 -1.95 8.58 15.63
C GLU A 72 -1.00 7.68 14.81
N ARG A 73 -1.08 6.37 14.96
CA ARG A 73 -0.28 5.38 14.22
C ARG A 73 -0.93 4.92 12.92
N TYR A 74 -2.21 5.20 12.76
CA TYR A 74 -3.00 4.76 11.61
C TYR A 74 -3.32 5.96 10.73
N GLU A 75 -3.36 5.72 9.44
CA GLU A 75 -3.96 6.68 8.51
C GLU A 75 -5.48 6.72 8.73
N ILE A 76 -6.10 7.90 8.62
CA ILE A 76 -7.54 8.05 8.86
C ILE A 76 -8.36 7.11 7.97
N GLY A 77 -7.90 6.86 6.73
CA GLY A 77 -8.54 5.94 5.79
C GLY A 77 -8.53 4.46 6.21
N GLN A 78 -7.65 4.07 7.13
CA GLN A 78 -7.58 2.70 7.67
C GLN A 78 -8.56 2.47 8.81
N LEU A 79 -9.08 3.54 9.39
CA LEU A 79 -10.02 3.49 10.50
C LEU A 79 -11.46 3.38 10.02
N LYS A 80 -12.21 2.48 10.62
CA LYS A 80 -13.62 2.24 10.31
C LYS A 80 -14.49 2.80 11.41
N LEU A 81 -15.42 3.67 11.07
CA LEU A 81 -16.40 4.18 12.01
C LEU A 81 -17.52 3.13 12.22
N VAL A 82 -17.60 2.60 13.45
CA VAL A 82 -18.53 1.48 13.78
C VAL A 82 -19.71 1.90 14.63
N ALA A 83 -19.56 2.96 15.43
CA ALA A 83 -20.67 3.47 16.25
C ALA A 83 -20.56 4.98 16.49
N ILE A 84 -21.70 5.62 16.67
CA ILE A 84 -21.81 7.03 17.05
C ILE A 84 -22.86 7.16 18.14
N ILE A 85 -22.51 7.92 19.19
CA ILE A 85 -23.41 8.40 20.22
C ILE A 85 -23.48 9.91 20.06
N TYR A 86 -24.52 10.38 19.42
CA TYR A 86 -24.77 11.80 19.18
C TYR A 86 -25.97 12.27 20.02
N ASP A 87 -26.26 13.55 19.97
CA ASP A 87 -27.37 14.17 20.72
C ASP A 87 -27.23 14.01 22.24
N THR A 88 -25.99 14.05 22.70
CA THR A 88 -25.62 14.04 24.11
C THR A 88 -24.75 15.25 24.44
N HIS A 89 -24.59 15.54 25.71
CA HIS A 89 -23.72 16.63 26.18
C HIS A 89 -22.25 16.43 25.74
N GLU A 90 -21.82 15.17 25.64
CA GLU A 90 -20.52 14.78 25.12
C GLU A 90 -20.69 13.72 24.02
N PRO A 91 -20.77 14.12 22.75
CA PRO A 91 -20.85 13.17 21.67
C PRO A 91 -19.57 12.32 21.57
N ARG A 92 -19.74 11.04 21.32
CA ARG A 92 -18.66 10.07 21.21
C ARG A 92 -18.87 9.20 19.98
N ALA A 93 -17.75 8.74 19.40
CA ALA A 93 -17.78 7.75 18.36
C ALA A 93 -16.81 6.61 18.67
N VAL A 94 -17.02 5.47 18.02
CA VAL A 94 -16.12 4.33 18.09
C VAL A 94 -15.58 4.08 16.70
N VAL A 95 -14.26 4.09 16.59
CA VAL A 95 -13.53 3.70 15.40
C VAL A 95 -12.80 2.40 15.66
N GLU A 96 -12.70 1.56 14.64
CA GLU A 96 -12.04 0.26 14.66
C GLU A 96 -10.86 0.28 13.68
N ASP A 97 -9.75 -0.29 14.09
CA ASP A 97 -8.59 -0.49 13.23
C ASP A 97 -8.71 -1.79 12.42
N ASP A 98 -7.72 -2.06 11.56
CA ASP A 98 -7.70 -3.28 10.75
C ASP A 98 -7.50 -4.57 11.58
N ALA A 99 -7.03 -4.45 12.82
CA ALA A 99 -6.91 -5.57 13.75
C ALA A 99 -8.22 -5.85 14.51
N GLY A 100 -9.27 -5.04 14.33
CA GLY A 100 -10.55 -5.16 15.00
C GLY A 100 -10.58 -4.56 16.40
N LEU A 101 -9.59 -3.73 16.76
CA LEU A 101 -9.57 -3.02 18.03
C LEU A 101 -10.39 -1.75 17.93
N GLY A 102 -11.34 -1.59 18.85
CA GLY A 102 -12.20 -0.43 18.94
C GLY A 102 -11.62 0.66 19.86
N TYR A 103 -11.65 1.91 19.37
CA TYR A 103 -11.21 3.08 20.12
C TYR A 103 -12.34 4.09 20.26
N ILE A 104 -12.53 4.62 21.46
CA ILE A 104 -13.53 5.66 21.71
C ILE A 104 -12.88 7.01 21.42
N ILE A 105 -13.50 7.79 20.53
CA ILE A 105 -13.09 9.15 20.18
C ILE A 105 -14.14 10.17 20.61
N LYS A 106 -13.66 11.39 20.90
CA LYS A 106 -14.48 12.57 21.23
C LYS A 106 -14.02 13.73 20.35
N VAL A 107 -14.78 14.82 20.39
CA VAL A 107 -14.34 16.10 19.82
C VAL A 107 -13.02 16.52 20.49
N GLY A 108 -12.03 16.89 19.67
CA GLY A 108 -10.68 17.23 20.11
C GLY A 108 -9.71 16.04 20.25
N THR A 109 -10.13 14.80 20.02
CA THR A 109 -9.22 13.63 20.01
C THR A 109 -8.28 13.71 18.82
N SER A 110 -6.98 13.48 19.07
CA SER A 110 -5.96 13.36 18.01
C SER A 110 -6.08 12.01 17.31
N ILE A 111 -6.05 12.03 15.98
CA ILE A 111 -6.27 10.86 15.11
C ILE A 111 -5.51 11.05 13.80
N GLY A 112 -4.93 9.99 13.28
CA GLY A 112 -4.22 10.04 12.00
C GLY A 112 -2.75 10.43 12.11
N LEU A 113 -1.98 10.04 11.10
CA LEU A 113 -0.53 10.28 11.01
C LEU A 113 -0.17 11.76 10.81
N ASN A 114 -1.09 12.55 10.25
CA ASN A 114 -0.84 13.94 9.85
C ASN A 114 -1.30 14.95 10.89
N GLY A 115 -1.36 14.56 12.18
CA GLY A 115 -1.78 15.45 13.25
C GLY A 115 -3.28 15.80 13.19
N GLY A 116 -4.09 14.92 12.66
CA GLY A 116 -5.54 15.10 12.56
C GLY A 116 -6.21 15.26 13.91
N GLN A 117 -7.30 16.01 13.94
CA GLN A 117 -8.11 16.23 15.13
C GLN A 117 -9.60 16.10 14.81
N VAL A 118 -10.33 15.40 15.66
CA VAL A 118 -11.80 15.30 15.55
C VAL A 118 -12.42 16.67 15.81
N ARG A 119 -13.10 17.24 14.82
CA ARG A 119 -13.77 18.55 14.90
C ARG A 119 -15.21 18.45 15.33
N ALA A 120 -15.93 17.50 14.76
CA ALA A 120 -17.35 17.32 15.05
C ALA A 120 -17.75 15.84 14.94
N ILE A 121 -18.73 15.45 15.76
CA ILE A 121 -19.38 14.14 15.70
C ILE A 121 -20.84 14.41 15.43
N GLU A 122 -21.30 14.02 14.24
CA GLU A 122 -22.65 14.26 13.75
C GLU A 122 -23.40 12.95 13.53
N ARG A 123 -24.67 13.06 13.15
CA ARG A 123 -25.48 11.89 12.83
C ARG A 123 -24.91 11.15 11.63
N GLY A 124 -24.31 9.96 11.86
CA GLY A 124 -23.81 9.10 10.80
C GLY A 124 -22.40 9.42 10.29
N GLN A 125 -21.75 10.47 10.81
CA GLN A 125 -20.42 10.85 10.38
C GLN A 125 -19.60 11.53 11.47
N VAL A 126 -18.28 11.48 11.29
CA VAL A 126 -17.31 12.20 12.12
C VAL A 126 -16.44 13.04 11.19
N LEU A 127 -16.35 14.33 11.49
CA LEU A 127 -15.44 15.26 10.78
C LEU A 127 -14.10 15.29 11.49
N VAL A 128 -13.04 15.04 10.72
CA VAL A 128 -11.66 15.15 11.17
C VAL A 128 -10.97 16.19 10.32
N GLU A 129 -10.24 17.08 10.94
CA GLU A 129 -9.38 18.05 10.26
C GLU A 129 -7.93 17.61 10.43
N GLU A 130 -7.19 17.50 9.31
CA GLU A 130 -5.78 17.14 9.29
C GLU A 130 -4.99 18.14 8.45
N ASP A 131 -3.69 18.22 8.73
CA ASP A 131 -2.78 19.02 7.92
C ASP A 131 -2.30 18.20 6.73
N SER A 132 -2.75 18.52 5.54
CA SER A 132 -2.22 17.98 4.30
C SER A 132 -1.05 18.81 3.81
N VAL A 133 0.03 18.15 3.40
CA VAL A 133 1.20 18.81 2.83
C VAL A 133 1.12 18.65 1.31
N ASP A 134 1.12 19.75 0.59
CA ASP A 134 1.09 19.73 -0.87
C ASP A 134 2.49 19.43 -1.46
N PHE A 135 2.54 19.34 -2.79
CA PHE A 135 3.78 19.05 -3.52
C PHE A 135 4.88 20.12 -3.29
N TYR A 136 4.49 21.33 -2.97
CA TYR A 136 5.42 22.45 -2.72
C TYR A 136 5.91 22.51 -1.27
N GLY A 137 5.32 21.67 -0.38
CA GLY A 137 5.65 21.64 1.03
C GLY A 137 4.80 22.55 1.89
N ASP A 138 3.79 23.20 1.32
CA ASP A 138 2.85 24.03 2.04
C ASP A 138 1.82 23.18 2.77
N ARG A 139 1.48 23.57 4.00
CA ARG A 139 0.46 22.90 4.80
C ARG A 139 -0.90 23.53 4.57
N HIS A 140 -1.84 22.70 4.22
CA HIS A 140 -3.24 23.11 4.05
C HIS A 140 -4.13 22.26 4.95
N PRO A 141 -5.08 22.88 5.67
CA PRO A 141 -6.06 22.13 6.42
C PRO A 141 -6.95 21.35 5.44
N SER A 142 -7.02 20.05 5.64
CA SER A 142 -7.85 19.13 4.89
C SER A 142 -8.92 18.54 5.82
N SER A 143 -10.16 18.48 5.35
CA SER A 143 -11.26 17.88 6.11
C SER A 143 -11.57 16.49 5.58
N VAL A 144 -11.43 15.50 6.44
CA VAL A 144 -11.76 14.10 6.15
C VAL A 144 -13.03 13.72 6.87
N VAL A 145 -13.94 13.06 6.17
CA VAL A 145 -15.24 12.62 6.71
C VAL A 145 -15.23 11.11 6.87
N LEU A 146 -15.31 10.63 8.10
CA LEU A 146 -15.53 9.22 8.40
C LEU A 146 -17.04 8.95 8.46
N GLN A 147 -17.54 8.12 7.56
CA GLN A 147 -18.95 7.75 7.51
C GLN A 147 -19.22 6.44 8.26
N LEU A 148 -20.32 6.41 9.01
CA LEU A 148 -20.79 5.19 9.65
C LEU A 148 -21.25 4.20 8.59
N ARG A 149 -20.60 3.04 8.51
CA ARG A 149 -21.10 1.95 7.67
C ARG A 149 -22.36 1.36 8.29
N THR A 150 -23.49 1.71 7.75
CA THR A 150 -24.71 0.98 8.03
C THR A 150 -24.59 -0.38 7.35
N SER A 151 -24.31 -1.43 8.11
CA SER A 151 -24.53 -2.78 7.60
C SER A 151 -26.04 -2.91 7.39
N GLU A 152 -26.49 -2.89 6.14
CA GLU A 152 -27.81 -3.37 5.80
C GLU A 152 -27.85 -4.86 6.19
N ARG A 153 -28.29 -5.10 7.41
CA ARG A 153 -28.64 -6.45 7.83
C ARG A 153 -29.91 -6.77 7.07
N GLY A 154 -29.74 -7.42 5.91
CA GLY A 154 -30.85 -7.86 5.09
C GLY A 154 -31.86 -8.59 5.96
N THR A 155 -33.02 -8.00 6.11
CA THR A 155 -34.20 -8.65 6.69
C THR A 155 -34.50 -9.83 5.77
N ARG A 156 -34.22 -11.03 6.22
CA ARG A 156 -34.77 -12.27 5.65
C ARG A 156 -36.09 -12.56 6.30
#